data_08266d3ec0cdd7a323379006cad64d7e
#
_entry.id   08266d3ec0cdd7a323379006cad64d7e
#
_cell.length_a   1.000
_cell.length_b   1.000
_cell.length_c   1.000
_cell.angle_alpha   90.00
_cell.angle_beta   90.00
_cell.angle_gamma   90.00
#
_symmetry.space_group_name_H-M   'P 1'
#
loop_
_entity.id
_entity.type
_entity.pdbx_description
1 polymer ?
#
loop_
_entity_poly.entity_id
_entity_poly.type
_entity_poly.pdbx_seq_one_letter_code
_entity_poly.pdbx_strand_id
1 'polypeptide(L)'
;GGDGVCYALAPKFEPGKDGKPGILKRVWQFDCNPPHNTFKDGQKLPYNKNKQGPSEIIATPVVVGDRIYVAVGQDSRHGTGPGCLSCIDATKSGDITESGKLWQNFDVDRSFSSAAVTRDGLVFIADYTGILRCLDAATGKEYWSHNLDGRVFCSPLCADGRVYVGTEAGRLT
;
A
#
# COMPACT_ATOMS: atom_id res chain seq x y z
N GLY A 1 3.39 1.50 7.98
CA GLY A 1 3.05 1.28 9.37
C GLY A 1 2.63 -0.15 9.66
N GLY A 2 2.94 -0.63 10.85
CA GLY A 2 2.63 -1.99 11.28
C GLY A 2 1.15 -2.28 11.48
N ASP A 3 0.31 -1.25 11.44
CA ASP A 3 -1.14 -1.33 11.58
C ASP A 3 -1.89 -1.17 10.25
N GLY A 4 -1.15 -1.05 9.14
CA GLY A 4 -1.71 -0.84 7.80
C GLY A 4 -2.35 0.53 7.59
N VAL A 5 -2.13 1.47 8.50
CA VAL A 5 -2.62 2.85 8.36
C VAL A 5 -1.55 3.73 7.74
N CYS A 6 -1.90 4.43 6.66
CA CYS A 6 -1.07 5.45 6.03
C CYS A 6 -1.32 6.81 6.70
N TYR A 7 -0.25 7.52 7.02
CA TYR A 7 -0.31 8.83 7.68
C TYR A 7 0.38 9.89 6.84
N ALA A 8 -0.24 11.06 6.70
CA ALA A 8 0.45 12.27 6.26
C ALA A 8 0.77 13.17 7.46
N LEU A 9 2.01 13.62 7.50
CA LEU A 9 2.51 14.49 8.56
C LEU A 9 2.93 15.82 7.95
N ALA A 10 2.62 16.92 8.64
CA ALA A 10 3.11 18.22 8.25
C ALA A 10 4.65 18.26 8.37
N PRO A 11 5.37 18.85 7.40
CA PRO A 11 6.84 18.86 7.42
C PRO A 11 7.43 19.79 8.49
N LYS A 12 6.57 20.59 9.16
CA LYS A 12 6.98 21.50 10.22
C LYS A 12 6.99 20.78 11.55
N PHE A 13 8.14 20.80 12.19
CA PHE A 13 8.30 20.34 13.56
C PHE A 13 7.65 21.33 14.55
N GLU A 14 6.80 20.81 15.42
CA GLU A 14 6.26 21.57 16.54
C GLU A 14 7.07 21.23 17.80
N PRO A 15 7.80 22.21 18.42
CA PRO A 15 8.54 21.95 19.65
C PRO A 15 7.60 21.46 20.75
N GLY A 16 8.05 20.47 21.51
CA GLY A 16 7.31 20.00 22.66
C GLY A 16 7.25 21.08 23.75
N LYS A 17 6.20 21.04 24.55
CA LYS A 17 6.04 21.88 25.74
C LYS A 17 6.50 21.12 26.98
N ASP A 18 6.96 21.85 27.99
CA ASP A 18 7.28 21.31 29.32
C ASP A 18 8.30 20.13 29.29
N GLY A 19 9.34 20.26 28.46
CA GLY A 19 10.40 19.26 28.35
C GLY A 19 10.01 17.97 27.60
N LYS A 20 8.81 17.91 27.01
CA LYS A 20 8.39 16.79 26.16
C LYS A 20 9.04 16.87 24.78
N PRO A 21 9.28 15.74 24.10
CA PRO A 21 9.74 15.74 22.73
C PRO A 21 8.76 16.49 21.82
N GLY A 22 9.28 17.15 20.81
CA GLY A 22 8.45 17.73 19.75
C GLY A 22 7.82 16.66 18.88
N ILE A 23 6.76 16.99 18.19
CA ILE A 23 5.99 16.09 17.34
C ILE A 23 5.78 16.70 15.96
N LEU A 24 5.61 15.83 14.96
CA LEU A 24 5.07 16.21 13.66
C LEU A 24 3.54 16.15 13.72
N LYS A 25 2.88 17.23 13.30
CA LYS A 25 1.42 17.27 13.27
C LYS A 25 0.88 16.36 12.16
N ARG A 26 -0.01 15.45 12.54
CA ARG A 26 -0.74 14.63 11.56
C ARG A 26 -1.73 15.49 10.79
N VAL A 27 -1.67 15.43 9.45
CA VAL A 27 -2.59 16.09 8.53
C VAL A 27 -3.79 15.20 8.28
N TRP A 28 -3.54 13.94 7.94
CA TRP A 28 -4.57 12.93 7.75
C TRP A 28 -4.06 11.51 8.05
N GLN A 29 -5.00 10.59 8.14
CA GLN A 29 -4.77 9.14 8.16
C GLN A 29 -5.75 8.43 7.25
N PHE A 30 -5.32 7.28 6.70
CA PHE A 30 -6.13 6.38 5.88
C PHE A 30 -5.83 4.93 6.25
N ASP A 31 -6.86 4.16 6.60
CA ASP A 31 -6.73 2.72 6.84
C ASP A 31 -6.73 1.99 5.48
N CYS A 32 -5.58 1.43 5.11
CA CYS A 32 -5.38 0.74 3.83
C CYS A 32 -5.84 -0.72 3.87
N ASN A 33 -6.26 -1.22 5.03
CA ASN A 33 -6.63 -2.62 5.17
C ASN A 33 -7.98 -2.92 4.52
N PRO A 34 -8.14 -4.12 3.95
CA PRO A 34 -9.46 -4.63 3.58
C PRO A 34 -10.39 -4.67 4.79
N PRO A 35 -11.66 -4.23 4.68
CA PRO A 35 -12.59 -4.21 5.82
C PRO A 35 -12.75 -5.55 6.52
N HIS A 36 -12.76 -6.66 5.76
CA HIS A 36 -12.89 -8.01 6.31
C HIS A 36 -11.67 -8.48 7.12
N ASN A 37 -10.53 -7.82 7.00
CA ASN A 37 -9.31 -8.08 7.77
C ASN A 37 -9.11 -7.08 8.92
N THR A 38 -9.92 -6.04 8.96
CA THR A 38 -9.83 -4.97 9.96
C THR A 38 -10.81 -5.15 11.09
N PHE A 39 -11.97 -5.73 10.81
CA PHE A 39 -13.07 -5.86 11.77
C PHE A 39 -13.54 -7.32 11.91
N LYS A 40 -13.85 -7.72 13.14
CA LYS A 40 -14.55 -8.95 13.46
C LYS A 40 -15.68 -8.62 14.43
N ASP A 41 -16.88 -9.08 14.12
CA ASP A 41 -18.08 -8.86 14.95
C ASP A 41 -18.30 -7.36 15.31
N GLY A 42 -17.99 -6.46 14.36
CA GLY A 42 -18.10 -5.02 14.53
C GLY A 42 -16.98 -4.36 15.35
N GLN A 43 -16.03 -5.13 15.86
CA GLN A 43 -14.89 -4.61 16.61
C GLN A 43 -13.63 -4.59 15.74
N LYS A 44 -12.86 -3.49 15.81
CA LYS A 44 -11.57 -3.39 15.14
C LYS A 44 -10.58 -4.37 15.74
N LEU A 45 -10.00 -5.22 14.91
CA LEU A 45 -8.97 -6.17 15.32
C LEU A 45 -7.68 -5.42 15.69
N PRO A 46 -7.03 -5.76 16.81
CA PRO A 46 -5.72 -5.21 17.13
C PRO A 46 -4.68 -5.76 16.14
N TYR A 47 -3.66 -4.95 15.84
CA TYR A 47 -2.47 -5.47 15.19
C TYR A 47 -1.86 -6.59 16.05
N ASN A 48 -1.75 -7.77 15.48
CA ASN A 48 -1.30 -8.95 16.20
C ASN A 48 -0.30 -9.73 15.35
N LYS A 49 0.89 -9.93 15.89
CA LYS A 49 1.95 -10.77 15.28
C LYS A 49 1.56 -12.25 15.10
N ASN A 50 0.42 -12.67 15.63
CA ASN A 50 -0.01 -14.06 15.66
C ASN A 50 -1.10 -14.40 14.64
N LYS A 51 -0.97 -13.92 13.40
CA LYS A 51 -1.79 -14.35 12.23
C LYS A 51 -3.23 -13.86 12.14
N GLN A 52 -3.70 -13.03 13.06
CA GLN A 52 -5.04 -12.42 12.98
C GLN A 52 -4.90 -10.92 13.15
N GLY A 53 -5.57 -10.16 12.33
CA GLY A 53 -5.57 -8.71 12.40
C GLY A 53 -5.10 -8.03 11.13
N PRO A 54 -4.96 -6.71 11.19
CA PRO A 54 -4.63 -5.90 10.03
C PRO A 54 -3.31 -6.29 9.38
N SER A 55 -3.25 -6.15 8.08
CA SER A 55 -2.01 -6.23 7.29
C SER A 55 -1.15 -4.99 7.51
N GLU A 56 0.09 -5.04 7.06
CA GLU A 56 1.11 -4.02 7.28
C GLU A 56 1.35 -3.23 5.99
N ILE A 57 1.76 -1.97 6.11
CA ILE A 57 2.38 -1.23 5.01
C ILE A 57 3.89 -1.49 5.10
N ILE A 58 4.39 -2.37 4.25
CA ILE A 58 5.80 -2.73 4.14
C ILE A 58 6.45 -1.94 3.01
N ALA A 59 5.75 -1.82 1.89
CA ALA A 59 6.18 -1.06 0.74
C ALA A 59 6.14 0.46 0.98
N THR A 60 6.96 1.20 0.24
CA THR A 60 6.93 2.67 0.28
C THR A 60 5.69 3.19 -0.46
N PRO A 61 4.88 4.07 0.14
CA PRO A 61 3.81 4.77 -0.55
C PRO A 61 4.36 5.58 -1.74
N VAL A 62 3.64 5.58 -2.85
CA VAL A 62 4.04 6.31 -4.07
C VAL A 62 3.10 7.47 -4.31
N VAL A 63 3.66 8.67 -4.44
CA VAL A 63 2.90 9.91 -4.64
C VAL A 63 3.00 10.35 -6.09
N VAL A 64 1.85 10.57 -6.75
CA VAL A 64 1.77 11.12 -8.11
C VAL A 64 0.68 12.18 -8.15
N GLY A 65 1.08 13.45 -8.26
CA GLY A 65 0.16 14.57 -8.10
C GLY A 65 -0.51 14.55 -6.72
N ASP A 66 -1.83 14.60 -6.71
CA ASP A 66 -2.64 14.56 -5.49
C ASP A 66 -3.06 13.12 -5.09
N ARG A 67 -2.49 12.10 -5.70
CA ARG A 67 -2.80 10.71 -5.44
C ARG A 67 -1.67 9.99 -4.75
N ILE A 68 -2.01 9.09 -3.84
CA ILE A 68 -1.06 8.21 -3.16
C ILE A 68 -1.48 6.76 -3.38
N TYR A 69 -0.55 5.95 -3.82
CA TYR A 69 -0.74 4.52 -4.04
C TYR A 69 -0.04 3.75 -2.93
N VAL A 70 -0.78 2.93 -2.20
CA VAL A 70 -0.28 2.19 -1.03
C VAL A 70 -0.74 0.75 -1.11
N ALA A 71 0.21 -0.17 -1.14
CA ALA A 71 -0.06 -1.59 -1.00
C ALA A 71 0.08 -2.03 0.47
N VAL A 72 -0.78 -2.94 0.89
CA VAL A 72 -0.68 -3.62 2.17
C VAL A 72 -0.49 -5.12 1.98
N GLY A 73 0.11 -5.74 2.98
CA GLY A 73 0.28 -7.17 3.05
C GLY A 73 0.87 -7.57 4.38
N GLN A 74 0.69 -8.80 4.78
CA GLN A 74 1.27 -9.31 6.01
C GLN A 74 2.65 -9.92 5.73
N ASP A 75 3.67 -9.54 6.51
CA ASP A 75 4.97 -10.20 6.47
C ASP A 75 4.79 -11.72 6.64
N SER A 76 5.52 -12.51 5.86
CA SER A 76 5.38 -13.97 5.86
C SER A 76 5.65 -14.63 7.22
N ARG A 77 6.37 -13.94 8.10
CA ARG A 77 6.61 -14.37 9.49
C ARG A 77 5.42 -14.07 10.41
N HIS A 78 4.56 -13.12 10.03
CA HIS A 78 3.40 -12.70 10.82
C HIS A 78 2.12 -13.38 10.39
N GLY A 79 2.04 -13.85 9.14
CA GLY A 79 0.86 -14.56 8.65
C GLY A 79 0.64 -14.47 7.15
N THR A 80 -0.60 -14.71 6.75
CA THR A 80 -1.04 -14.71 5.35
C THR A 80 -2.25 -13.78 5.16
N GLY A 81 -2.27 -12.66 5.91
CA GLY A 81 -3.36 -11.69 5.80
C GLY A 81 -3.47 -11.13 4.38
N PRO A 82 -4.70 -10.80 3.96
CA PRO A 82 -4.96 -10.36 2.60
C PRO A 82 -4.24 -9.07 2.26
N GLY A 83 -3.91 -8.93 0.97
CA GLY A 83 -3.39 -7.70 0.40
C GLY A 83 -4.49 -6.78 -0.10
N CYS A 84 -4.08 -5.59 -0.48
CA CYS A 84 -4.89 -4.60 -1.18
C CYS A 84 -3.97 -3.50 -1.70
N LEU A 85 -4.28 -2.97 -2.88
CA LEU A 85 -3.72 -1.72 -3.36
C LEU A 85 -4.77 -0.61 -3.24
N SER A 86 -4.45 0.44 -2.51
CA SER A 86 -5.31 1.62 -2.33
C SER A 86 -4.78 2.81 -3.12
N CYS A 87 -5.68 3.57 -3.74
CA CYS A 87 -5.42 4.91 -4.28
C CYS A 87 -6.17 5.94 -3.44
N ILE A 88 -5.44 6.90 -2.89
CA ILE A 88 -5.90 7.85 -1.88
C ILE A 88 -5.82 9.26 -2.43
N ASP A 89 -6.84 10.08 -2.21
CA ASP A 89 -6.84 11.53 -2.43
C ASP A 89 -6.08 12.23 -1.28
N ALA A 90 -4.88 12.71 -1.56
CA ALA A 90 -4.01 13.36 -0.58
C ALA A 90 -4.44 14.79 -0.20
N THR A 91 -5.43 15.36 -0.87
CA THR A 91 -5.88 16.75 -0.63
C THR A 91 -6.77 16.90 0.60
N LYS A 92 -7.22 15.80 1.17
CA LYS A 92 -8.13 15.75 2.32
C LYS A 92 -7.38 15.95 3.65
N SER A 93 -8.14 16.06 4.74
CA SER A 93 -7.60 16.18 6.10
C SER A 93 -8.43 15.40 7.12
N GLY A 94 -7.82 15.02 8.24
CA GLY A 94 -8.46 14.23 9.29
C GLY A 94 -8.41 12.72 9.05
N ASP A 95 -9.42 11.98 9.49
CA ASP A 95 -9.59 10.59 9.09
C ASP A 95 -10.27 10.54 7.72
N ILE A 96 -9.51 10.15 6.71
CA ILE A 96 -9.94 10.15 5.32
C ILE A 96 -10.21 8.75 4.78
N THR A 97 -10.32 7.74 5.64
CA THR A 97 -10.49 6.34 5.23
C THR A 97 -11.65 6.17 4.25
N GLU A 98 -12.77 6.87 4.47
CA GLU A 98 -13.89 6.83 3.52
C GLU A 98 -13.86 7.99 2.51
N SER A 99 -13.58 9.20 2.96
CA SER A 99 -13.68 10.40 2.11
C SER A 99 -12.51 10.57 1.13
N GLY A 100 -11.36 9.99 1.43
CA GLY A 100 -10.15 10.04 0.59
C GLY A 100 -9.94 8.79 -0.27
N LYS A 101 -10.81 7.81 -0.18
CA LYS A 101 -10.73 6.58 -0.98
C LYS A 101 -11.15 6.86 -2.42
N LEU A 102 -10.19 6.92 -3.35
CA LEU A 102 -10.49 7.00 -4.78
C LEU A 102 -10.88 5.63 -5.31
N TRP A 103 -10.08 4.62 -4.99
CA TRP A 103 -10.38 3.22 -5.26
C TRP A 103 -9.51 2.29 -4.43
N GLN A 104 -9.94 1.04 -4.30
CA GLN A 104 -9.16 -0.06 -3.73
C GLN A 104 -9.29 -1.28 -4.65
N ASN A 105 -8.18 -1.97 -4.90
CA ASN A 105 -8.14 -3.21 -5.65
C ASN A 105 -7.75 -4.35 -4.69
N PHE A 106 -8.70 -5.26 -4.45
CA PHE A 106 -8.55 -6.41 -3.55
C PHE A 106 -8.06 -7.68 -4.26
N ASP A 107 -7.92 -7.65 -5.59
CA ASP A 107 -7.31 -8.74 -6.35
C ASP A 107 -5.78 -8.71 -6.22
N VAL A 108 -5.22 -7.58 -5.82
CA VAL A 108 -3.81 -7.48 -5.41
C VAL A 108 -3.68 -8.17 -4.06
N ASP A 109 -3.05 -9.33 -4.05
CA ASP A 109 -2.73 -10.04 -2.82
C ASP A 109 -1.64 -9.29 -2.03
N ARG A 110 -1.24 -9.81 -0.89
CA ARG A 110 -0.22 -9.17 -0.04
C ARG A 110 0.99 -8.77 -0.87
N SER A 111 1.40 -7.53 -0.76
CA SER A 111 2.49 -6.99 -1.54
C SER A 111 3.52 -6.29 -0.66
N PHE A 112 4.79 -6.52 -0.97
CA PHE A 112 5.94 -5.82 -0.41
C PHE A 112 6.50 -4.80 -1.41
N SER A 113 5.91 -4.77 -2.59
CA SER A 113 6.30 -3.92 -3.71
C SER A 113 5.62 -2.56 -3.63
N SER A 114 6.38 -1.50 -3.85
CA SER A 114 5.81 -0.19 -4.18
C SER A 114 5.22 -0.23 -5.58
N ALA A 115 4.11 0.45 -5.81
CA ALA A 115 3.55 0.58 -7.14
C ALA A 115 4.48 1.41 -8.05
N ALA A 116 4.59 1.04 -9.33
CA ALA A 116 5.18 1.90 -10.34
C ALA A 116 4.06 2.56 -11.15
N VAL A 117 4.01 3.89 -11.14
CA VAL A 117 2.96 4.65 -11.81
C VAL A 117 3.56 5.42 -12.97
N THR A 118 3.01 5.24 -14.16
CA THR A 118 3.49 5.87 -15.38
C THR A 118 2.75 7.18 -15.68
N ARG A 119 3.35 8.03 -16.52
CA ARG A 119 2.75 9.32 -16.90
C ARG A 119 1.48 9.17 -17.74
N ASP A 120 1.35 8.07 -18.47
CA ASP A 120 0.20 7.72 -19.31
C ASP A 120 -0.92 7.00 -18.53
N GLY A 121 -0.81 6.96 -17.20
CA GLY A 121 -1.90 6.53 -16.34
C GLY A 121 -1.99 5.03 -16.10
N LEU A 122 -0.87 4.31 -16.17
CA LEU A 122 -0.80 2.91 -15.79
C LEU A 122 -0.17 2.75 -14.40
N VAL A 123 -0.65 1.75 -13.66
CA VAL A 123 -0.08 1.32 -12.38
C VAL A 123 0.37 -0.12 -12.51
N PHE A 124 1.63 -0.37 -12.21
CA PHE A 124 2.17 -1.72 -12.12
C PHE A 124 2.44 -2.06 -10.67
N ILE A 125 1.97 -3.21 -10.25
CA ILE A 125 2.15 -3.75 -8.89
C ILE A 125 2.39 -5.25 -8.96
N ALA A 126 3.34 -5.75 -8.20
CA ALA A 126 3.56 -7.18 -8.05
C ALA A 126 3.20 -7.60 -6.63
N ASP A 127 2.46 -8.69 -6.47
CA ASP A 127 2.21 -9.28 -5.17
C ASP A 127 3.29 -10.32 -4.79
N TYR A 128 3.29 -10.71 -3.53
CA TYR A 128 4.25 -11.67 -3.00
C TYR A 128 4.20 -13.04 -3.69
N THR A 129 3.04 -13.44 -4.22
CA THR A 129 2.86 -14.72 -4.90
C THR A 129 3.46 -14.75 -6.30
N GLY A 130 3.85 -13.58 -6.83
CA GLY A 130 4.50 -13.44 -8.13
C GLY A 130 3.57 -13.01 -9.25
N ILE A 131 2.41 -12.48 -8.93
CA ILE A 131 1.52 -11.94 -9.96
C ILE A 131 1.82 -10.46 -10.15
N LEU A 132 2.31 -10.11 -11.33
CA LEU A 132 2.42 -8.72 -11.80
C LEU A 132 1.09 -8.29 -12.43
N ARG A 133 0.56 -7.15 -12.00
CA ARG A 133 -0.67 -6.56 -12.56
C ARG A 133 -0.40 -5.20 -13.16
N CYS A 134 -1.10 -4.92 -14.26
CA CYS A 134 -1.23 -3.60 -14.84
C CYS A 134 -2.65 -3.10 -14.62
N LEU A 135 -2.78 -1.96 -13.96
CA LEU A 135 -4.07 -1.36 -13.62
C LEU A 135 -4.18 0.04 -14.22
N ASP A 136 -5.40 0.49 -14.43
CA ASP A 136 -5.72 1.88 -14.71
C ASP A 136 -5.50 2.74 -13.46
N ALA A 137 -4.71 3.79 -13.55
CA ALA A 137 -4.37 4.65 -12.43
C ALA A 137 -5.56 5.47 -11.91
N ALA A 138 -6.56 5.73 -12.74
CA ALA A 138 -7.74 6.52 -12.37
C ALA A 138 -8.78 5.69 -11.62
N THR A 139 -8.94 4.42 -11.98
CA THR A 139 -10.05 3.57 -11.55
C THR A 139 -9.63 2.33 -10.78
N GLY A 140 -8.35 1.93 -10.84
CA GLY A 140 -7.85 0.68 -10.25
C GLY A 140 -8.28 -0.58 -11.00
N LYS A 141 -8.95 -0.44 -12.17
CA LYS A 141 -9.37 -1.58 -13.00
C LYS A 141 -8.15 -2.28 -13.59
N GLU A 142 -8.13 -3.62 -13.49
CA GLU A 142 -7.07 -4.41 -14.11
C GLU A 142 -7.23 -4.44 -15.64
N TYR A 143 -6.13 -4.17 -16.34
CA TYR A 143 -6.00 -4.39 -17.78
C TYR A 143 -5.50 -5.79 -18.08
N TRP A 144 -4.50 -6.23 -17.34
CA TRP A 144 -3.93 -7.57 -17.45
C TRP A 144 -3.13 -7.95 -16.19
N SER A 145 -2.90 -9.23 -16.04
CA SER A 145 -1.99 -9.81 -15.05
C SER A 145 -1.08 -10.85 -15.69
N HIS A 146 0.09 -11.06 -15.10
CA HIS A 146 1.10 -11.99 -15.56
C HIS A 146 1.76 -12.71 -14.38
N ASN A 147 1.86 -14.04 -14.47
CA ASN A 147 2.57 -14.83 -13.46
C ASN A 147 4.08 -14.86 -13.79
N LEU A 148 4.89 -14.41 -12.83
CA LEU A 148 6.35 -14.32 -12.94
C LEU A 148 7.06 -15.63 -12.56
N ASP A 149 6.29 -16.67 -12.14
CA ASP A 149 6.80 -17.98 -11.70
C ASP A 149 7.85 -17.89 -10.59
N GLY A 150 7.63 -17.01 -9.63
CA GLY A 150 8.51 -16.81 -8.48
C GLY A 150 8.02 -15.68 -7.58
N ARG A 151 8.34 -15.77 -6.29
CA ARG A 151 7.94 -14.73 -5.33
C ARG A 151 8.63 -13.41 -5.63
N VAL A 152 7.91 -12.31 -5.34
CA VAL A 152 8.41 -10.95 -5.56
C VAL A 152 8.56 -10.22 -4.24
N PHE A 153 9.75 -9.66 -4.02
CA PHE A 153 10.11 -8.81 -2.88
C PHE A 153 10.52 -7.40 -3.33
N CYS A 154 10.75 -7.21 -4.62
CA CYS A 154 11.15 -5.92 -5.18
C CYS A 154 9.96 -5.17 -5.77
N SER A 155 10.15 -3.90 -6.06
CA SER A 155 9.17 -3.07 -6.75
C SER A 155 9.38 -3.12 -8.26
N PRO A 156 8.32 -3.07 -9.08
CA PRO A 156 8.42 -2.87 -10.51
C PRO A 156 9.14 -1.56 -10.84
N LEU A 157 9.94 -1.56 -11.89
CA LEU A 157 10.57 -0.37 -12.44
C LEU A 157 10.06 -0.13 -13.86
N CYS A 158 9.52 1.05 -14.11
CA CYS A 158 9.13 1.47 -15.45
C CYS A 158 10.21 2.35 -16.06
N ALA A 159 10.81 1.90 -17.16
CA ALA A 159 11.81 2.65 -17.92
C ALA A 159 11.71 2.32 -19.42
N ASP A 160 11.89 3.31 -20.27
CA ASP A 160 11.96 3.17 -21.74
C ASP A 160 10.77 2.37 -22.33
N GLY A 161 9.55 2.62 -21.84
CA GLY A 161 8.33 1.94 -22.31
C GLY A 161 8.25 0.46 -21.89
N ARG A 162 9.04 0.05 -20.91
CA ARG A 162 9.07 -1.33 -20.38
C ARG A 162 8.88 -1.34 -18.87
N VAL A 163 8.45 -2.48 -18.37
CA VAL A 163 8.37 -2.79 -16.95
C VAL A 163 9.38 -3.89 -16.63
N TYR A 164 10.16 -3.67 -15.59
CA TYR A 164 11.16 -4.62 -15.10
C TYR A 164 10.80 -5.08 -13.70
N VAL A 165 10.78 -6.37 -13.46
CA VAL A 165 10.49 -6.96 -12.15
C VAL A 165 11.43 -8.13 -11.90
N GLY A 166 12.01 -8.18 -10.70
CA GLY A 166 12.85 -9.30 -10.26
C GLY A 166 12.06 -10.30 -9.41
N THR A 167 12.43 -11.56 -9.48
CA THR A 167 11.90 -12.61 -8.60
C THR A 167 12.98 -13.15 -7.65
N GLU A 168 12.57 -13.82 -6.57
CA GLU A 168 13.50 -14.48 -5.64
C GLU A 168 14.39 -15.52 -6.31
N ALA A 169 13.98 -16.08 -7.45
CA ALA A 169 14.76 -17.02 -8.24
C ALA A 169 15.89 -16.35 -9.06
N GLY A 170 16.10 -15.04 -8.90
CA GLY A 170 17.12 -14.28 -9.63
C GLY A 170 16.76 -14.00 -11.08
N ARG A 171 15.50 -14.13 -11.47
CA ARG A 171 15.02 -13.76 -12.80
C ARG A 171 14.65 -12.28 -12.81
N LEU A 172 15.05 -11.59 -13.87
CA LEU A 172 14.58 -10.25 -14.23
C LEU A 172 13.72 -10.39 -15.49
N THR A 173 12.48 -9.97 -15.40
CA THR A 173 11.51 -9.99 -16.52
C THR A 173 11.23 -8.56 -16.92
#